data_745a77929abc9dbc56dbeff57347eefd
#
_entry.id   745a77929abc9dbc56dbeff57347eefd
#
_cell.length_a   1.000
_cell.length_b   1.000
_cell.length_c   1.000
_cell.angle_alpha   90.00
_cell.angle_beta   90.00
_cell.angle_gamma   90.00
#
_symmetry.space_group_name_H-M   'P 1'
#
loop_
_entity.id
_entity.type
_entity.pdbx_description
1 polymer ?
#
loop_
_entity_poly.entity_id
_entity_poly.type
_entity_poly.pdbx_seq_one_letter_code
_entity_poly.pdbx_strand_id
1 'polypeptide(L)'
;MSNESDHLVQIDLTPEYKRNLRELSKKYRQIRLDTQPVIEQIQAGNFIGDRIPGMGEDYIILKVRVKNSNIQKGKSAGYRMIYQIESPVSVLLLTIYSKSVKRSYPEGNRTDISLNEIRSIIADFDENE
;
A
#
# COMPACT_ATOMS: atom_id res chain seq x y z
N MET A 1 -23.66 -23.76 -5.59
CA MET A 1 -23.59 -22.36 -5.19
C MET A 1 -22.15 -21.95 -4.90
N SER A 2 -21.79 -20.86 -5.45
CA SER A 2 -20.43 -20.39 -5.26
C SER A 2 -20.24 -19.88 -3.83
N ASN A 3 -19.16 -20.27 -3.24
CA ASN A 3 -18.76 -19.80 -1.92
C ASN A 3 -17.92 -18.55 -2.11
N GLU A 4 -18.31 -17.46 -1.46
CA GLU A 4 -17.61 -16.22 -1.63
C GLU A 4 -16.16 -16.31 -1.19
N SER A 5 -15.86 -17.15 -0.20
CA SER A 5 -14.50 -17.31 0.25
C SER A 5 -13.59 -17.91 -0.83
N ASP A 6 -14.17 -18.64 -1.79
CA ASP A 6 -13.39 -19.19 -2.89
C ASP A 6 -12.90 -18.13 -3.86
N HIS A 7 -13.48 -16.93 -3.78
CA HIS A 7 -13.14 -15.84 -4.69
C HIS A 7 -12.39 -14.73 -4.00
N LEU A 8 -12.04 -14.91 -2.72
CA LEU A 8 -11.28 -13.89 -2.02
C LEU A 8 -9.84 -13.86 -2.52
N VAL A 9 -9.34 -12.66 -2.71
CA VAL A 9 -7.97 -12.45 -3.11
C VAL A 9 -7.08 -12.70 -1.90
N GLN A 10 -6.01 -13.45 -2.12
CA GLN A 10 -4.99 -13.66 -1.10
C GLN A 10 -4.11 -12.42 -1.02
N ILE A 11 -3.87 -11.94 0.18
CA ILE A 11 -3.05 -10.76 0.37
C ILE A 11 -1.85 -11.12 1.22
N ASP A 12 -0.66 -10.91 0.66
CA ASP A 12 0.61 -11.08 1.36
C ASP A 12 1.20 -9.71 1.64
N LEU A 13 2.03 -9.63 2.66
CA LEU A 13 2.67 -8.39 3.09
C LEU A 13 4.18 -8.56 3.01
N THR A 14 4.85 -7.55 2.45
CA THR A 14 6.31 -7.54 2.50
C THR A 14 6.78 -7.17 3.91
N PRO A 15 8.03 -7.51 4.26
CA PRO A 15 8.59 -7.01 5.52
C PRO A 15 8.61 -5.48 5.59
N GLU A 16 8.80 -4.84 4.45
CA GLU A 16 8.77 -3.37 4.37
C GLU A 16 7.42 -2.83 4.80
N TYR A 17 6.33 -3.43 4.28
CA TYR A 17 4.99 -3.01 4.63
C TYR A 17 4.73 -3.18 6.12
N LYS A 18 5.10 -4.35 6.65
CA LYS A 18 4.88 -4.66 8.06
C LYS A 18 5.64 -3.68 8.96
N ARG A 19 6.89 -3.39 8.61
CA ARG A 19 7.71 -2.48 9.40
C ARG A 19 7.13 -1.08 9.40
N ASN A 20 6.75 -0.59 8.22
CA ASN A 20 6.21 0.76 8.11
C ASN A 20 4.87 0.87 8.84
N LEU A 21 4.04 -0.15 8.72
CA LEU A 21 2.76 -0.15 9.43
C LEU A 21 2.98 -0.05 10.95
N ARG A 22 3.93 -0.82 11.45
CA ARG A 22 4.23 -0.80 12.89
C ARG A 22 4.75 0.56 13.32
N GLU A 23 5.66 1.15 12.53
CA GLU A 23 6.20 2.46 12.88
C GLU A 23 5.15 3.55 12.83
N LEU A 24 4.32 3.53 11.80
CA LEU A 24 3.26 4.51 11.68
C LEU A 24 2.21 4.36 12.78
N SER A 25 1.97 3.15 13.24
CA SER A 25 0.97 2.91 14.28
C SER A 25 1.35 3.54 15.61
N LYS A 26 2.63 3.80 15.81
CA LYS A 26 3.08 4.47 17.04
C LYS A 26 2.61 5.92 17.08
N LYS A 27 2.53 6.54 15.91
CA LYS A 27 2.09 7.93 15.80
C LYS A 27 0.60 8.03 15.49
N TYR A 28 0.10 7.13 14.65
CA TYR A 28 -1.28 7.16 14.19
C TYR A 28 -1.96 5.86 14.63
N ARG A 29 -2.60 5.91 15.79
CA ARG A 29 -3.13 4.71 16.42
C ARG A 29 -4.28 4.08 15.68
N GLN A 30 -4.94 4.84 14.78
CA GLN A 30 -6.09 4.34 14.03
C GLN A 30 -5.71 3.78 12.66
N ILE A 31 -4.41 3.64 12.37
CA ILE A 31 -3.99 3.26 11.03
C ILE A 31 -4.58 1.92 10.59
N ARG A 32 -4.68 0.96 11.51
CA ARG A 32 -5.22 -0.35 11.15
C ARG A 32 -6.71 -0.28 10.81
N LEU A 33 -7.44 0.56 11.53
CA LEU A 33 -8.85 0.79 11.21
C LEU A 33 -8.99 1.56 9.90
N ASP A 34 -8.09 2.50 9.65
CA ASP A 34 -8.15 3.31 8.44
C ASP A 34 -7.80 2.51 7.19
N THR A 35 -6.92 1.53 7.30
CA THR A 35 -6.54 0.70 6.16
C THR A 35 -7.52 -0.44 5.91
N GLN A 36 -8.31 -0.82 6.91
CA GLN A 36 -9.18 -1.98 6.81
C GLN A 36 -10.15 -1.92 5.63
N PRO A 37 -10.85 -0.81 5.39
CA PRO A 37 -11.77 -0.77 4.23
C PRO A 37 -11.06 -0.96 2.90
N VAL A 38 -9.84 -0.45 2.77
CA VAL A 38 -9.07 -0.62 1.54
C VAL A 38 -8.69 -2.09 1.36
N ILE A 39 -8.22 -2.73 2.43
CA ILE A 39 -7.84 -4.13 2.37
C ILE A 39 -9.06 -4.98 2.02
N GLU A 40 -10.23 -4.66 2.57
CA GLU A 40 -11.45 -5.41 2.25
C GLU A 40 -11.84 -5.28 0.79
N GLN A 41 -11.67 -4.09 0.21
CA GLN A 41 -11.93 -3.91 -1.21
C GLN A 41 -11.00 -4.77 -2.06
N ILE A 42 -9.72 -4.79 -1.71
CA ILE A 42 -8.75 -5.59 -2.44
C ILE A 42 -9.08 -7.08 -2.30
N GLN A 43 -9.44 -7.52 -1.09
CA GLN A 43 -9.80 -8.92 -0.87
C GLN A 43 -11.00 -9.34 -1.70
N ALA A 44 -11.92 -8.42 -1.93
CA ALA A 44 -13.10 -8.69 -2.73
C ALA A 44 -12.83 -8.64 -4.23
N GLY A 45 -11.59 -8.35 -4.64
CA GLY A 45 -11.24 -8.25 -6.03
C GLY A 45 -11.39 -6.87 -6.63
N ASN A 46 -11.72 -5.88 -5.82
CA ASN A 46 -11.82 -4.50 -6.27
C ASN A 46 -10.46 -3.84 -6.10
N PHE A 47 -9.66 -3.86 -7.16
CA PHE A 47 -8.30 -3.34 -7.11
C PHE A 47 -8.33 -1.83 -7.32
N ILE A 48 -8.59 -1.12 -6.24
CA ILE A 48 -8.74 0.33 -6.26
C ILE A 48 -7.38 1.01 -6.24
N GLY A 49 -7.34 2.22 -6.78
CA GLY A 49 -6.13 3.01 -6.84
C GLY A 49 -5.74 3.31 -8.27
N ASP A 50 -4.62 4.00 -8.41
CA ASP A 50 -4.10 4.42 -9.71
C ASP A 50 -2.87 3.60 -10.05
N ARG A 51 -2.81 3.11 -11.28
CA ARG A 51 -1.66 2.35 -11.72
C ARG A 51 -0.44 3.26 -11.82
N ILE A 52 0.68 2.79 -11.29
CA ILE A 52 1.95 3.50 -11.37
C ILE A 52 2.60 3.12 -12.70
N PRO A 53 2.82 4.10 -13.58
CA PRO A 53 3.45 3.81 -14.87
C PRO A 53 4.95 3.58 -14.69
N GLY A 54 5.57 2.99 -15.71
CA GLY A 54 7.02 2.86 -15.74
C GLY A 54 7.58 1.59 -15.16
N MET A 55 6.72 0.69 -14.70
CA MET A 55 7.20 -0.58 -14.11
C MET A 55 7.28 -1.71 -15.12
N GLY A 56 6.88 -1.46 -16.37
CA GLY A 56 6.84 -2.50 -17.39
C GLY A 56 5.50 -3.21 -17.39
N GLU A 57 5.31 -4.07 -18.40
CA GLU A 57 4.03 -4.75 -18.55
C GLU A 57 3.85 -5.90 -17.57
N ASP A 58 4.97 -6.43 -17.08
CA ASP A 58 4.91 -7.59 -16.20
C ASP A 58 4.53 -7.23 -14.76
N TYR A 59 4.55 -5.96 -14.43
CA TYR A 59 4.27 -5.51 -13.06
C TYR A 59 3.10 -4.55 -13.06
N ILE A 60 2.03 -4.96 -12.40
CA ILE A 60 0.87 -4.10 -12.20
C ILE A 60 0.93 -3.61 -10.78
N ILE A 61 1.35 -2.36 -10.63
CA ILE A 61 1.56 -1.73 -9.33
C ILE A 61 0.54 -0.61 -9.18
N LEU A 62 -0.16 -0.60 -8.08
CA LEU A 62 -1.20 0.41 -7.82
C LEU A 62 -0.85 1.21 -6.58
N LYS A 63 -1.23 2.47 -6.61
CA LYS A 63 -1.11 3.37 -5.47
C LYS A 63 -2.52 3.79 -5.07
N VAL A 64 -2.87 3.57 -3.81
CA VAL A 64 -4.19 3.92 -3.30
C VAL A 64 -4.05 4.87 -2.13
N ARG A 65 -4.94 5.87 -2.10
CA ARG A 65 -4.99 6.84 -1.02
C ARG A 65 -5.83 6.28 0.11
N VAL A 66 -5.33 6.45 1.33
CA VAL A 66 -6.04 5.98 2.53
C VAL A 66 -6.18 7.16 3.47
N LYS A 67 -7.41 7.38 3.92
CA LYS A 67 -7.68 8.45 4.88
C LYS A 67 -6.96 8.19 6.19
N ASN A 68 -6.40 9.24 6.79
CA ASN A 68 -5.83 9.18 8.12
C ASN A 68 -6.79 9.87 9.08
N SER A 69 -7.52 9.09 9.86
CA SER A 69 -8.54 9.64 10.77
C SER A 69 -7.92 10.33 11.98
N ASN A 70 -6.63 10.17 12.19
CA ASN A 70 -5.92 10.86 13.28
C ASN A 70 -5.59 12.30 12.92
N ILE A 71 -5.79 12.71 11.67
CA ILE A 71 -5.56 14.10 11.28
C ILE A 71 -6.82 14.65 10.64
N GLN A 72 -6.97 15.97 10.75
CA GLN A 72 -8.18 16.66 10.26
C GLN A 72 -8.01 17.15 8.83
N LYS A 73 -7.45 16.29 7.98
CA LYS A 73 -7.22 16.65 6.59
C LYS A 73 -7.77 15.56 5.70
N GLY A 74 -8.00 15.89 4.44
CA GLY A 74 -8.57 14.94 3.52
C GLY A 74 -7.58 13.88 3.08
N LYS A 75 -8.02 13.05 2.11
CA LYS A 75 -7.22 11.93 1.64
C LYS A 75 -5.90 12.36 1.01
N SER A 76 -5.82 13.62 0.55
CA SER A 76 -4.58 14.11 -0.05
C SER A 76 -3.43 14.13 0.95
N ALA A 77 -3.72 14.21 2.25
CA ALA A 77 -2.71 14.24 3.28
C ALA A 77 -2.67 12.94 4.08
N GLY A 78 -3.38 11.91 3.64
CA GLY A 78 -3.41 10.63 4.37
C GLY A 78 -2.26 9.73 3.99
N TYR A 79 -2.52 8.43 4.06
CA TYR A 79 -1.51 7.45 3.69
C TYR A 79 -1.56 7.13 2.21
N ARG A 80 -0.47 6.60 1.73
CA ARG A 80 -0.41 5.96 0.41
C ARG A 80 -0.01 4.52 0.62
N MET A 81 -0.81 3.60 0.06
CA MET A 81 -0.52 2.18 0.08
C MET A 81 -0.16 1.77 -1.34
N ILE A 82 0.98 1.09 -1.47
CA ILE A 82 1.46 0.62 -2.78
C ILE A 82 1.34 -0.89 -2.77
N TYR A 83 0.70 -1.44 -3.78
CA TYR A 83 0.55 -2.89 -3.85
C TYR A 83 0.69 -3.39 -5.29
N GLN A 84 1.06 -4.66 -5.39
CA GLN A 84 1.25 -5.33 -6.67
C GLN A 84 0.16 -6.37 -6.86
N ILE A 85 -0.45 -6.35 -8.04
CA ILE A 85 -1.38 -7.42 -8.43
C ILE A 85 -0.54 -8.50 -9.07
N GLU A 86 -0.36 -9.62 -8.38
CA GLU A 86 0.44 -10.73 -8.90
C GLU A 86 -0.38 -11.61 -9.83
N SER A 87 -1.67 -11.73 -9.54
CA SER A 87 -2.62 -12.49 -10.34
C SER A 87 -4.01 -12.00 -9.95
N PRO A 88 -5.05 -12.45 -10.66
CA PRO A 88 -6.41 -12.06 -10.27
C PRO A 88 -6.80 -12.47 -8.85
N VAL A 89 -6.06 -13.40 -8.24
CA VAL A 89 -6.41 -13.90 -6.91
C VAL A 89 -5.27 -13.69 -5.90
N SER A 90 -4.24 -12.94 -6.24
CA SER A 90 -3.08 -12.77 -5.36
C SER A 90 -2.53 -11.36 -5.46
N VAL A 91 -2.37 -10.71 -4.30
CA VAL A 91 -1.90 -9.35 -4.20
C VAL A 91 -0.80 -9.30 -3.13
N LEU A 92 0.20 -8.47 -3.37
CA LEU A 92 1.29 -8.25 -2.44
C LEU A 92 1.30 -6.78 -2.04
N LEU A 93 1.08 -6.50 -0.75
CA LEU A 93 1.19 -5.13 -0.24
C LEU A 93 2.67 -4.80 -0.06
N LEU A 94 3.15 -3.84 -0.85
CA LEU A 94 4.58 -3.55 -0.92
C LEU A 94 5.03 -2.60 0.18
N THR A 95 4.32 -1.49 0.35
CA THR A 95 4.69 -0.50 1.34
C THR A 95 3.51 0.41 1.63
N ILE A 96 3.60 1.11 2.76
CA ILE A 96 2.65 2.14 3.13
C ILE A 96 3.44 3.28 3.74
N TYR A 97 3.04 4.50 3.45
CA TYR A 97 3.68 5.67 4.02
C TYR A 97 2.67 6.78 4.20
N SER A 98 2.99 7.71 5.08
CA SER A 98 2.17 8.89 5.31
C SER A 98 2.63 9.97 4.35
N LYS A 99 1.70 10.47 3.54
CA LYS A 99 2.07 11.53 2.61
C LYS A 99 2.16 12.84 3.37
N SER A 100 3.34 13.43 3.35
CA SER A 100 3.57 14.69 4.03
C SER A 100 3.20 15.85 3.12
N VAL A 101 2.47 16.81 3.68
CA VAL A 101 2.19 18.05 2.97
C VAL A 101 3.15 19.14 3.39
N LYS A 102 3.99 18.87 4.38
CA LYS A 102 5.00 19.83 4.83
C LYS A 102 6.31 19.55 4.13
N ARG A 103 7.02 20.61 3.90
CA ARG A 103 8.32 20.50 3.23
C ARG A 103 9.44 21.02 4.10
N SER A 104 9.28 20.89 5.38
CA SER A 104 10.29 21.37 6.29
C SER A 104 11.48 20.44 6.42
N TYR A 105 11.37 19.20 5.97
CA TYR A 105 12.53 18.32 5.96
C TYR A 105 12.69 17.68 4.62
N PRO A 106 13.81 17.98 3.99
CA PRO A 106 14.04 17.43 2.66
C PRO A 106 14.08 15.90 2.63
N GLU A 107 14.72 15.28 3.60
CA GLU A 107 14.85 13.83 3.58
C GLU A 107 13.70 13.12 4.26
N GLY A 108 13.00 13.80 5.16
CA GLY A 108 11.89 13.17 5.87
C GLY A 108 10.54 13.41 5.25
N ASN A 109 10.48 14.27 4.26
CA ASN A 109 9.22 14.67 3.65
C ASN A 109 8.99 13.85 2.39
N ARG A 110 8.19 12.80 2.55
CA ARG A 110 7.90 11.94 1.42
C ARG A 110 6.63 12.41 0.74
N THR A 111 6.76 12.89 -0.48
CA THR A 111 5.62 13.28 -1.28
C THR A 111 5.18 12.15 -2.19
N ASP A 112 6.09 11.26 -2.55
CA ASP A 112 5.78 10.12 -3.41
C ASP A 112 6.90 9.10 -3.30
N ILE A 113 6.68 7.94 -3.89
CA ILE A 113 7.67 6.87 -3.89
C ILE A 113 8.25 6.76 -5.30
N SER A 114 9.54 6.49 -5.38
CA SER A 114 10.20 6.38 -6.67
C SER A 114 10.06 4.95 -7.23
N LEU A 115 10.20 4.83 -8.54
CA LEU A 115 10.16 3.52 -9.18
C LEU A 115 11.30 2.63 -8.71
N ASN A 116 12.48 3.23 -8.45
CA ASN A 116 13.62 2.45 -7.97
C ASN A 116 13.34 1.88 -6.58
N GLU A 117 12.67 2.64 -5.73
CA GLU A 117 12.30 2.12 -4.41
C GLU A 117 11.33 0.95 -4.54
N ILE A 118 10.36 1.06 -5.42
CA ILE A 118 9.40 -0.01 -5.64
C ILE A 118 10.12 -1.26 -6.13
N ARG A 119 11.02 -1.09 -7.09
CA ARG A 119 11.79 -2.22 -7.62
C ARG A 119 12.63 -2.88 -6.54
N SER A 120 13.22 -2.07 -5.66
CA SER A 120 14.02 -2.60 -4.55
C SER A 120 13.18 -3.42 -3.59
N ILE A 121 11.97 -2.95 -3.29
CA ILE A 121 11.09 -3.68 -2.38
C ILE A 121 10.72 -5.03 -2.98
N ILE A 122 10.40 -5.05 -4.25
CA ILE A 122 10.03 -6.29 -4.94
C ILE A 122 11.23 -7.24 -4.97
N ALA A 123 12.41 -6.73 -5.30
CA ALA A 123 13.61 -7.56 -5.39
C ALA A 123 13.97 -8.15 -4.02
N ASP A 124 13.89 -7.33 -2.97
CA ASP A 124 14.19 -7.82 -1.62
C ASP A 124 13.21 -8.91 -1.20
N PHE A 125 11.95 -8.75 -1.54
CA PHE A 125 10.95 -9.75 -1.19
C PHE A 125 11.22 -11.06 -1.94
N ASP A 126 11.53 -10.96 -3.23
CA ASP A 126 11.78 -12.15 -4.04
C ASP A 126 13.01 -12.90 -3.56
N GLU A 127 14.04 -12.17 -3.13
CA GLU A 127 15.27 -12.81 -2.65
C GLU A 127 15.07 -13.52 -1.32
N ASN A 128 14.15 -13.05 -0.51
CA ASN A 128 13.95 -13.59 0.83
C ASN A 128 12.84 -14.62 0.88
N GLU A 129 12.31 -14.98 -0.26
CA GLU A 129 11.35 -16.06 -0.35
C GLU A 129 12.05 -17.41 -0.50
#